data_c8a6b00b3be893d404539bdba52ed24d
#
_entry.id   c8a6b00b3be893d404539bdba52ed24d
#
_cell.length_a   1.000
_cell.length_b   1.000
_cell.length_c   1.000
_cell.angle_alpha   90.00
_cell.angle_beta   90.00
_cell.angle_gamma   90.00
#
_symmetry.space_group_name_H-M   'P 1'
#
loop_
_entity.id
_entity.type
_entity.pdbx_description
1 polymer ?
#
loop_
_entity_poly.entity_id
_entity_poly.type
_entity_poly.pdbx_seq_one_letter_code
_entity_poly.pdbx_strand_id
1 'polypeptide(L)'
;SLGGSEMCIRDRDNGEQALEITETMVRSGAVDIVIVDSVAALVPKAEIDGDMGDSHVGLQARLMSQALRKLTAVISKSNCVVIFINQLREKVGVMFGNPETTTGGRALKFYSSIRMDVRRVETLKQGGEMVGNHTRIKVVKNKVAPPFKQAEFDIMFGTGISKEGDILDLAAECGIVNKSGAWYAYNGDKIGQGRENAKIFLKEHTDICDEIEKQVRIHYHLLPDEEGQAKEPVPATGDAPDASEE
;
A
#
# COMPACT_ATOMS: atom_id res chain seq x y z
N SER A 1 0.34 -4.60 22.15
CA SER A 1 -1.07 -4.26 22.42
C SER A 1 -1.38 -2.94 21.71
N LEU A 2 -1.86 -3.01 20.49
CA LEU A 2 -2.47 -1.88 19.83
C LEU A 2 -3.76 -1.59 20.58
N GLY A 3 -3.78 -0.51 21.35
CA GLY A 3 -4.96 -0.01 22.01
C GLY A 3 -6.10 0.13 21.02
N GLY A 4 -7.29 -0.32 21.41
CA GLY A 4 -8.43 -0.53 20.56
C GLY A 4 -8.67 0.55 19.52
N SER A 5 -8.44 0.20 18.26
CA SER A 5 -8.89 1.00 17.14
C SER A 5 -10.39 0.77 16.98
N GLU A 6 -11.20 1.76 17.33
CA GLU A 6 -12.62 1.73 17.00
C GLU A 6 -12.78 1.93 15.49
N MET A 7 -13.23 0.90 14.79
CA MET A 7 -13.57 0.97 13.38
C MET A 7 -15.06 1.28 13.23
N CYS A 8 -15.39 2.47 12.72
CA CYS A 8 -16.75 2.85 12.39
C CYS A 8 -16.99 2.62 10.89
N ILE A 9 -17.84 1.64 10.56
CA ILE A 9 -18.27 1.36 9.19
C ILE A 9 -19.63 2.02 8.98
N ARG A 10 -19.78 2.76 7.87
CA ARG A 10 -21.05 3.39 7.48
C ARG A 10 -21.34 3.15 6.01
N ASP A 11 -22.54 2.72 5.70
CA ASP A 11 -23.08 2.64 4.35
C ASP A 11 -23.60 4.00 3.88
N ARG A 12 -23.68 4.20 2.58
CA ARG A 12 -24.01 5.45 1.91
C ARG A 12 -24.98 5.22 0.77
N ASP A 13 -25.90 6.16 0.59
CA ASP A 13 -26.86 6.12 -0.51
C ASP A 13 -26.24 6.63 -1.82
N ASN A 14 -25.30 7.60 -1.73
CA ASN A 14 -24.64 8.20 -2.90
C ASN A 14 -23.23 8.73 -2.58
N GLY A 15 -22.50 9.09 -3.63
CA GLY A 15 -21.11 9.57 -3.54
C GLY A 15 -20.97 10.92 -2.84
N GLU A 16 -21.91 11.85 -3.02
CA GLU A 16 -21.94 13.15 -2.35
C GLU A 16 -21.96 12.97 -0.83
N GLN A 17 -22.86 12.13 -0.35
CA GLN A 17 -23.05 11.84 1.07
C GLN A 17 -21.79 11.20 1.69
N ALA A 18 -21.16 10.26 0.98
CA ALA A 18 -19.90 9.64 1.41
C ALA A 18 -18.79 10.66 1.60
N LEU A 19 -18.66 11.61 0.66
CA LEU A 19 -17.62 12.63 0.68
C LEU A 19 -17.90 13.72 1.72
N GLU A 20 -19.16 14.08 1.96
CA GLU A 20 -19.58 15.00 3.04
C GLU A 20 -19.29 14.43 4.43
N ILE A 21 -19.53 13.12 4.62
CA ILE A 21 -19.20 12.45 5.89
C ILE A 21 -17.69 12.37 6.07
N THR A 22 -16.95 12.07 4.99
CA THR A 22 -15.48 12.12 5.02
C THR A 22 -14.99 13.51 5.47
N GLU A 23 -15.53 14.58 4.90
CA GLU A 23 -15.21 15.96 5.29
C GLU A 23 -15.53 16.21 6.77
N THR A 24 -16.70 15.78 7.23
CA THR A 24 -17.14 15.95 8.62
C THR A 24 -16.23 15.21 9.61
N MET A 25 -15.85 13.97 9.29
CA MET A 25 -14.92 13.18 10.11
C MET A 25 -13.55 13.85 10.23
N VAL A 26 -12.99 14.33 9.11
CA VAL A 26 -11.71 15.05 9.12
C VAL A 26 -11.79 16.35 9.93
N ARG A 27 -12.90 17.12 9.79
CA ARG A 27 -13.12 18.37 10.53
C ARG A 27 -13.27 18.18 12.02
N SER A 28 -13.81 17.03 12.45
CA SER A 28 -14.04 16.76 13.86
C SER A 28 -12.75 16.64 14.68
N GLY A 29 -11.63 16.31 14.04
CA GLY A 29 -10.36 16.02 14.72
C GLY A 29 -10.40 14.76 15.61
N ALA A 30 -11.48 13.98 15.54
CA ALA A 30 -11.69 12.80 16.39
C ALA A 30 -11.11 11.50 15.78
N VAL A 31 -10.66 11.55 14.53
CA VAL A 31 -10.13 10.38 13.83
C VAL A 31 -8.77 10.69 13.20
N ASP A 32 -7.86 9.72 13.28
CA ASP A 32 -6.50 9.84 12.73
C ASP A 32 -6.44 9.41 11.27
N ILE A 33 -7.30 8.47 10.87
CA ILE A 33 -7.35 7.91 9.52
C ILE A 33 -8.79 7.77 9.05
N VAL A 34 -9.05 8.20 7.81
CA VAL A 34 -10.30 7.91 7.08
C VAL A 34 -9.97 7.15 5.81
N ILE A 35 -10.62 6.01 5.60
CA ILE A 35 -10.44 5.18 4.40
C ILE A 35 -11.74 5.20 3.60
N VAL A 36 -11.65 5.58 2.33
CA VAL A 36 -12.75 5.53 1.35
C VAL A 36 -12.52 4.34 0.42
N ASP A 37 -13.28 3.28 0.64
CA ASP A 37 -13.23 2.05 -0.17
C ASP A 37 -14.58 1.84 -0.86
N SER A 38 -14.70 2.03 -2.14
CA SER A 38 -13.68 2.51 -3.08
C SER A 38 -14.23 3.71 -3.87
N VAL A 39 -13.32 4.46 -4.54
CA VAL A 39 -13.74 5.57 -5.43
C VAL A 39 -14.72 5.10 -6.50
N ALA A 40 -14.61 3.86 -6.97
CA ALA A 40 -15.52 3.28 -7.97
C ALA A 40 -16.98 3.19 -7.48
N ALA A 41 -17.18 3.09 -6.17
CA ALA A 41 -18.51 3.01 -5.54
C ALA A 41 -19.11 4.39 -5.21
N LEU A 42 -18.38 5.49 -5.45
CA LEU A 42 -18.89 6.84 -5.26
C LEU A 42 -19.76 7.28 -6.45
N VAL A 43 -20.96 6.74 -6.51
CA VAL A 43 -21.92 7.04 -7.58
C VAL A 43 -22.59 8.37 -7.27
N PRO A 44 -22.57 9.36 -8.21
CA PRO A 44 -23.29 10.60 -8.06
C PRO A 44 -24.79 10.41 -7.89
N LYS A 45 -25.43 11.21 -7.04
CA LYS A 45 -26.88 11.14 -6.82
C LYS A 45 -27.67 11.30 -8.12
N ALA A 46 -27.26 12.21 -8.99
CA ALA A 46 -27.92 12.42 -10.29
C ALA A 46 -27.84 11.20 -11.21
N GLU A 47 -26.87 10.32 -11.03
CA GLU A 47 -26.77 9.05 -11.77
C GLU A 47 -27.70 8.00 -11.17
N ILE A 48 -27.90 8.01 -9.85
CA ILE A 48 -28.82 7.08 -9.15
C ILE A 48 -30.27 7.42 -9.45
N ASP A 49 -30.59 8.72 -9.48
CA ASP A 49 -31.95 9.24 -9.72
C ASP A 49 -32.34 9.23 -11.22
N GLY A 50 -31.40 9.02 -12.14
CA GLY A 50 -31.62 8.96 -13.58
C GLY A 50 -32.21 7.63 -14.06
N ASP A 51 -32.73 7.62 -15.29
CA ASP A 51 -33.29 6.42 -15.91
C ASP A 51 -32.20 5.48 -16.44
N MET A 52 -32.54 4.18 -16.53
CA MET A 52 -31.65 3.19 -17.11
C MET A 52 -31.40 3.50 -18.59
N GLY A 53 -30.12 3.77 -18.94
CA GLY A 53 -29.70 4.11 -20.30
C GLY A 53 -29.34 5.58 -20.48
N ASP A 54 -29.56 6.42 -19.49
CA ASP A 54 -29.12 7.82 -19.51
C ASP A 54 -27.60 7.93 -19.53
N SER A 55 -27.09 8.88 -20.30
CA SER A 55 -25.64 9.12 -20.39
C SER A 55 -25.18 10.06 -19.28
N HIS A 56 -24.50 9.52 -18.28
CA HIS A 56 -23.95 10.28 -17.14
C HIS A 56 -22.43 10.50 -17.25
N VAL A 57 -21.93 10.71 -18.46
CA VAL A 57 -20.49 10.87 -18.73
C VAL A 57 -19.90 12.01 -17.91
N GLY A 58 -18.90 11.66 -17.10
CA GLY A 58 -18.08 12.62 -16.37
C GLY A 58 -18.67 13.15 -15.06
N LEU A 59 -19.88 12.76 -14.65
CA LEU A 59 -20.47 13.21 -13.38
C LEU A 59 -19.59 12.81 -12.19
N GLN A 60 -19.12 11.59 -12.12
CA GLN A 60 -18.23 11.14 -11.04
C GLN A 60 -16.91 11.93 -11.04
N ALA A 61 -16.34 12.26 -12.20
CA ALA A 61 -15.12 13.05 -12.27
C ALA A 61 -15.34 14.50 -11.80
N ARG A 62 -16.52 15.08 -12.05
CA ARG A 62 -16.91 16.41 -11.53
C ARG A 62 -17.08 16.37 -10.01
N LEU A 63 -17.80 15.38 -9.49
CA LEU A 63 -17.98 15.16 -8.05
C LEU A 63 -16.63 15.04 -7.35
N MET A 64 -15.74 14.18 -7.83
CA MET A 64 -14.41 14.02 -7.26
C MET A 64 -13.58 15.32 -7.31
N SER A 65 -13.63 16.05 -8.42
CA SER A 65 -12.91 17.32 -8.55
C SER A 65 -13.40 18.37 -7.57
N GLN A 66 -14.69 18.45 -7.34
CA GLN A 66 -15.32 19.39 -6.39
C GLN A 66 -14.99 18.99 -4.95
N ALA A 67 -15.19 17.72 -4.60
CA ALA A 67 -14.95 17.20 -3.26
C ALA A 67 -13.48 17.32 -2.85
N LEU A 68 -12.54 16.96 -3.72
CA LEU A 68 -11.11 17.01 -3.43
C LEU A 68 -10.61 18.43 -3.20
N ARG A 69 -11.18 19.45 -3.86
CA ARG A 69 -10.88 20.86 -3.56
C ARG A 69 -11.24 21.23 -2.14
N LYS A 70 -12.42 20.80 -1.67
CA LYS A 70 -12.86 21.03 -0.29
C LYS A 70 -12.02 20.21 0.71
N LEU A 71 -11.90 18.91 0.48
CA LEU A 71 -11.18 17.99 1.37
C LEU A 71 -9.72 18.39 1.56
N THR A 72 -9.01 18.78 0.50
CA THR A 72 -7.61 19.21 0.61
C THR A 72 -7.44 20.39 1.56
N ALA A 73 -8.35 21.36 1.52
CA ALA A 73 -8.31 22.52 2.42
C ALA A 73 -8.58 22.14 3.88
N VAL A 74 -9.38 21.11 4.13
CA VAL A 74 -9.69 20.61 5.49
C VAL A 74 -8.56 19.72 6.00
N ILE A 75 -8.11 18.76 5.18
CA ILE A 75 -7.04 17.83 5.52
C ILE A 75 -5.74 18.57 5.86
N SER A 76 -5.39 19.63 5.12
CA SER A 76 -4.18 20.43 5.39
C SER A 76 -4.16 21.11 6.76
N LYS A 77 -5.30 21.21 7.43
CA LYS A 77 -5.47 21.82 8.77
C LYS A 77 -5.73 20.77 9.86
N SER A 78 -5.70 19.50 9.52
CA SER A 78 -5.97 18.37 10.42
C SER A 78 -4.74 17.47 10.54
N ASN A 79 -4.72 16.62 11.57
CA ASN A 79 -3.75 15.55 11.71
C ASN A 79 -4.28 14.21 11.16
N CYS A 80 -5.34 14.25 10.35
CA CYS A 80 -6.00 13.07 9.80
C CYS A 80 -5.43 12.69 8.43
N VAL A 81 -5.14 11.42 8.24
CA VAL A 81 -4.75 10.84 6.95
C VAL A 81 -6.00 10.35 6.22
N VAL A 82 -6.19 10.76 4.96
CA VAL A 82 -7.30 10.27 4.13
C VAL A 82 -6.76 9.38 3.02
N ILE A 83 -7.22 8.13 2.99
CA ILE A 83 -6.82 7.12 2.01
C ILE A 83 -7.99 6.84 1.06
N PHE A 84 -7.78 7.04 -0.24
CA PHE A 84 -8.73 6.64 -1.27
C PHE A 84 -8.25 5.36 -1.95
N ILE A 85 -9.04 4.30 -1.87
CA ILE A 85 -8.82 3.07 -2.62
C ILE A 85 -9.49 3.22 -3.98
N ASN A 86 -8.73 2.97 -5.07
CA ASN A 86 -9.26 3.07 -6.43
C ASN A 86 -8.98 1.80 -7.22
N GLN A 87 -9.79 1.55 -8.24
CA GLN A 87 -9.65 0.41 -9.13
C GLN A 87 -9.03 0.86 -10.45
N LEU A 88 -8.21 0.00 -11.03
CA LEU A 88 -7.71 0.16 -12.39
C LEU A 88 -8.74 -0.41 -13.37
N ARG A 89 -8.94 0.31 -14.46
CA ARG A 89 -9.76 -0.09 -15.59
C ARG A 89 -8.93 0.01 -16.85
N GLU A 90 -9.19 -0.79 -17.83
CA GLU A 90 -8.57 -0.69 -19.14
C GLU A 90 -9.47 0.07 -20.10
N LYS A 91 -8.88 1.01 -20.84
CA LYS A 91 -9.58 1.69 -21.93
C LYS A 91 -9.54 0.81 -23.18
N VAL A 92 -10.70 0.48 -23.67
CA VAL A 92 -10.84 -0.22 -24.96
C VAL A 92 -10.39 0.68 -26.10
N GLY A 93 -9.62 0.13 -27.06
CA GLY A 93 -9.22 0.83 -28.27
C GLY A 93 -7.95 1.69 -28.18
N VAL A 94 -7.20 1.63 -27.08
CA VAL A 94 -5.87 2.27 -26.97
C VAL A 94 -4.83 1.37 -27.61
N MET A 95 -4.39 1.70 -28.83
CA MET A 95 -3.37 0.93 -29.56
C MET A 95 -1.93 1.30 -29.14
N PHE A 96 -1.71 2.50 -28.59
CA PHE A 96 -0.39 2.98 -28.15
C PHE A 96 -0.48 3.65 -26.77
N GLY A 97 0.54 3.43 -25.92
CA GLY A 97 0.61 3.98 -24.57
C GLY A 97 -0.03 3.08 -23.52
N ASN A 98 -0.17 3.58 -22.29
CA ASN A 98 -0.74 2.82 -21.19
C ASN A 98 -2.29 2.88 -21.24
N PRO A 99 -2.99 1.75 -21.48
CA PRO A 99 -4.44 1.69 -21.52
C PRO A 99 -5.08 1.84 -20.13
N GLU A 100 -4.31 1.69 -19.06
CA GLU A 100 -4.83 1.72 -17.70
C GLU A 100 -5.33 3.11 -17.29
N THR A 101 -6.52 3.14 -16.74
CA THR A 101 -7.15 4.34 -16.19
C THR A 101 -7.78 4.06 -14.85
N THR A 102 -8.06 5.11 -14.08
CA THR A 102 -8.73 5.01 -12.77
C THR A 102 -10.13 5.61 -12.88
N THR A 103 -11.07 5.12 -12.08
CA THR A 103 -12.40 5.73 -11.92
C THR A 103 -12.31 7.11 -11.24
N GLY A 104 -13.32 7.96 -11.39
CA GLY A 104 -13.35 9.29 -10.77
C GLY A 104 -12.46 10.34 -11.42
N GLY A 105 -11.95 10.09 -12.66
CA GLY A 105 -11.18 11.06 -13.44
C GLY A 105 -9.74 11.25 -12.95
N ARG A 106 -9.18 12.45 -13.25
CA ARG A 106 -7.77 12.75 -12.97
C ARG A 106 -7.53 13.47 -11.63
N ALA A 107 -8.57 13.91 -10.92
CA ALA A 107 -8.43 14.78 -9.77
C ALA A 107 -7.54 14.19 -8.66
N LEU A 108 -7.74 12.92 -8.28
CA LEU A 108 -6.91 12.24 -7.29
C LEU A 108 -5.42 12.20 -7.65
N LYS A 109 -5.08 12.09 -8.94
CA LYS A 109 -3.68 12.09 -9.39
C LYS A 109 -2.98 13.41 -9.07
N PHE A 110 -3.70 14.53 -9.09
CA PHE A 110 -3.16 15.86 -8.79
C PHE A 110 -3.16 16.15 -7.29
N TYR A 111 -4.27 15.89 -6.61
CA TYR A 111 -4.45 16.26 -5.20
C TYR A 111 -3.69 15.35 -4.23
N SER A 112 -3.52 14.06 -4.54
CA SER A 112 -2.81 13.13 -3.66
C SER A 112 -1.37 13.55 -3.38
N SER A 113 -0.95 13.42 -2.12
CA SER A 113 0.45 13.59 -1.71
C SER A 113 1.27 12.35 -2.02
N ILE A 114 0.71 11.17 -1.79
CA ILE A 114 1.31 9.88 -2.06
C ILE A 114 0.37 9.09 -2.99
N ARG A 115 0.92 8.37 -3.96
CA ARG A 115 0.21 7.37 -4.75
C ARG A 115 0.99 6.08 -4.77
N MET A 116 0.31 5.01 -4.46
CA MET A 116 0.84 3.66 -4.48
C MET A 116 0.09 2.83 -5.53
N ASP A 117 0.84 2.09 -6.33
CA ASP A 117 0.33 1.08 -7.25
C ASP A 117 0.53 -0.29 -6.61
N VAL A 118 -0.57 -1.00 -6.38
CA VAL A 118 -0.58 -2.31 -5.72
C VAL A 118 -0.89 -3.36 -6.77
N ARG A 119 0.02 -4.31 -6.96
CA ARG A 119 -0.10 -5.37 -7.97
C ARG A 119 0.13 -6.74 -7.36
N ARG A 120 -0.73 -7.68 -7.72
CA ARG A 120 -0.44 -9.10 -7.52
C ARG A 120 0.63 -9.51 -8.54
N VAL A 121 1.74 -10.07 -8.04
CA VAL A 121 2.84 -10.60 -8.86
C VAL A 121 2.52 -12.06 -9.22
N GLU A 122 2.22 -12.88 -8.19
CA GLU A 122 1.85 -14.28 -8.37
C GLU A 122 0.87 -14.75 -7.29
N THR A 123 0.26 -15.89 -7.52
CA THR A 123 -0.60 -16.57 -6.54
C THR A 123 0.19 -17.64 -5.83
N LEU A 124 0.22 -17.57 -4.50
CA LEU A 124 0.90 -18.55 -3.66
C LEU A 124 0.04 -19.81 -3.52
N LYS A 125 0.66 -20.97 -3.69
CA LYS A 125 0.01 -22.27 -3.60
C LYS A 125 0.73 -23.16 -2.60
N GLN A 126 -0.02 -23.90 -1.80
CA GLN A 126 0.49 -24.91 -0.89
C GLN A 126 -0.36 -26.17 -1.04
N GLY A 127 0.28 -27.31 -1.34
CA GLY A 127 -0.45 -28.56 -1.55
C GLY A 127 -1.46 -28.55 -2.72
N GLY A 128 -1.30 -27.62 -3.69
CA GLY A 128 -2.22 -27.42 -4.81
C GLY A 128 -3.34 -26.40 -4.55
N GLU A 129 -3.57 -25.99 -3.31
CA GLU A 129 -4.53 -24.97 -2.94
C GLU A 129 -3.93 -23.57 -2.97
N MET A 130 -4.74 -22.57 -3.32
CA MET A 130 -4.33 -21.17 -3.29
C MET A 130 -4.43 -20.66 -1.84
N VAL A 131 -3.29 -20.25 -1.28
CA VAL A 131 -3.18 -19.81 0.13
C VAL A 131 -2.93 -18.32 0.29
N GLY A 132 -2.56 -17.63 -0.78
CA GLY A 132 -2.27 -16.20 -0.73
C GLY A 132 -1.80 -15.63 -2.07
N ASN A 133 -1.35 -14.38 -2.04
CA ASN A 133 -0.78 -13.69 -3.18
C ASN A 133 0.54 -13.03 -2.80
N HIS A 134 1.55 -13.19 -3.64
CA HIS A 134 2.73 -12.33 -3.61
C HIS A 134 2.39 -11.00 -4.25
N THR A 135 2.59 -9.92 -3.51
CA THR A 135 2.09 -8.59 -3.86
C THR A 135 3.24 -7.60 -3.89
N ARG A 136 3.25 -6.76 -4.92
CA ARG A 136 4.19 -5.64 -5.04
C ARG A 136 3.46 -4.31 -4.89
N ILE A 137 4.01 -3.43 -4.08
CA ILE A 137 3.63 -2.02 -3.98
C ILE A 137 4.73 -1.16 -4.58
N LYS A 138 4.36 -0.27 -5.48
CA LYS A 138 5.27 0.76 -6.03
C LYS A 138 4.74 2.14 -5.70
N VAL A 139 5.57 2.98 -5.09
CA VAL A 139 5.26 4.39 -4.82
C VAL A 139 5.48 5.18 -6.11
N VAL A 140 4.40 5.46 -6.84
CA VAL A 140 4.47 6.15 -8.15
C VAL A 140 4.42 7.67 -8.04
N LYS A 141 4.08 8.22 -6.88
CA LYS A 141 4.13 9.64 -6.54
C LYS A 141 4.37 9.80 -5.05
N ASN A 142 5.28 10.68 -4.68
CA ASN A 142 5.51 11.05 -3.30
C ASN A 142 5.95 12.53 -3.23
N LYS A 143 5.27 13.33 -2.42
CA LYS A 143 5.59 14.75 -2.20
C LYS A 143 6.40 14.98 -0.91
N VAL A 144 6.52 13.95 -0.06
CA VAL A 144 7.15 14.06 1.27
C VAL A 144 8.46 13.29 1.39
N ALA A 145 8.78 12.42 0.40
CA ALA A 145 10.02 11.66 0.33
C ALA A 145 10.31 11.29 -1.14
N PRO A 146 11.52 10.78 -1.48
CA PRO A 146 11.83 10.31 -2.83
C PRO A 146 10.83 9.24 -3.29
N PRO A 147 10.25 9.38 -4.50
CA PRO A 147 9.31 8.43 -5.07
C PRO A 147 10.01 7.19 -5.66
N PHE A 148 9.25 6.31 -6.28
CA PHE A 148 9.66 5.12 -7.04
C PHE A 148 10.24 3.97 -6.24
N LYS A 149 10.25 4.05 -4.91
CA LYS A 149 10.53 2.89 -4.06
C LYS A 149 9.44 1.83 -4.23
N GLN A 150 9.82 0.58 -4.07
CA GLN A 150 8.91 -0.56 -4.11
C GLN A 150 9.19 -1.50 -2.94
N ALA A 151 8.16 -2.26 -2.56
CA ALA A 151 8.23 -3.33 -1.59
C ALA A 151 7.41 -4.53 -2.10
N GLU A 152 7.85 -5.72 -1.81
CA GLU A 152 7.16 -6.97 -2.14
C GLU A 152 6.96 -7.79 -0.88
N PHE A 153 5.78 -8.37 -0.71
CA PHE A 153 5.42 -9.18 0.44
C PHE A 153 4.25 -10.11 0.13
N ASP A 154 4.06 -11.11 0.99
CA ASP A 154 2.97 -12.06 0.86
C ASP A 154 1.74 -11.61 1.62
N ILE A 155 0.57 -11.67 0.97
CA ILE A 155 -0.74 -11.53 1.61
C ILE A 155 -1.38 -12.91 1.65
N MET A 156 -1.52 -13.46 2.85
CA MET A 156 -2.11 -14.78 3.08
C MET A 156 -3.63 -14.64 3.27
N PHE A 157 -4.39 -15.55 2.70
CA PHE A 157 -5.84 -15.55 2.87
C PHE A 157 -6.23 -15.82 4.34
N GLY A 158 -7.12 -15.00 4.87
CA GLY A 158 -7.62 -15.09 6.24
C GLY A 158 -6.70 -14.52 7.32
N THR A 159 -5.39 -14.38 7.08
CA THR A 159 -4.42 -13.90 8.08
C THR A 159 -3.76 -12.57 7.72
N GLY A 160 -3.81 -12.15 6.43
CA GLY A 160 -3.24 -10.88 5.99
C GLY A 160 -1.75 -10.97 5.64
N ILE A 161 -1.00 -9.90 5.87
CA ILE A 161 0.42 -9.82 5.52
C ILE A 161 1.23 -10.81 6.36
N SER A 162 2.09 -11.61 5.69
CA SER A 162 3.00 -12.54 6.35
C SER A 162 4.20 -11.80 6.93
N LYS A 163 4.13 -11.45 8.23
CA LYS A 163 5.22 -10.75 8.93
C LYS A 163 6.53 -11.53 8.88
N GLU A 164 6.46 -12.84 9.17
CA GLU A 164 7.63 -13.72 9.21
C GLU A 164 8.27 -13.87 7.81
N GLY A 165 7.44 -13.87 6.76
CA GLY A 165 7.91 -13.90 5.38
C GLY A 165 8.65 -12.64 4.99
N ASP A 166 8.11 -11.49 5.34
CA ASP A 166 8.69 -10.18 5.07
C ASP A 166 10.03 -9.99 5.82
N ILE A 167 10.05 -10.33 7.12
CA ILE A 167 11.28 -10.30 7.95
C ILE A 167 12.35 -11.21 7.37
N LEU A 168 12.00 -12.45 6.98
CA LEU A 168 12.94 -13.42 6.42
C LEU A 168 13.56 -12.94 5.12
N ASP A 169 12.75 -12.39 4.21
CA ASP A 169 13.21 -11.94 2.91
C ASP A 169 14.13 -10.71 3.06
N LEU A 170 13.73 -9.73 3.86
CA LEU A 170 14.56 -8.55 4.16
C LEU A 170 15.85 -8.92 4.89
N ALA A 171 15.79 -9.83 5.86
CA ALA A 171 16.97 -10.30 6.59
C ALA A 171 17.95 -11.06 5.68
N ALA A 172 17.44 -11.82 4.71
CA ALA A 172 18.27 -12.48 3.71
C ALA A 172 18.91 -11.48 2.74
N GLU A 173 18.17 -10.44 2.34
CA GLU A 173 18.67 -9.36 1.48
C GLU A 173 19.79 -8.56 2.18
N CYS A 174 19.64 -8.27 3.46
CA CYS A 174 20.62 -7.55 4.28
C CYS A 174 21.81 -8.42 4.73
N GLY A 175 21.77 -9.75 4.51
CA GLY A 175 22.79 -10.68 4.97
C GLY A 175 22.76 -10.98 6.48
N ILE A 176 21.72 -10.58 7.19
CA ILE A 176 21.46 -10.92 8.60
C ILE A 176 21.13 -12.41 8.72
N VAL A 177 20.27 -12.91 7.83
CA VAL A 177 20.03 -14.34 7.64
C VAL A 177 20.82 -14.80 6.42
N ASN A 178 21.65 -15.82 6.61
CA ASN A 178 22.47 -16.38 5.53
C ASN A 178 21.64 -17.37 4.70
N LYS A 179 21.53 -17.10 3.39
CA LYS A 179 20.87 -17.99 2.44
C LYS A 179 21.90 -18.69 1.59
N SER A 180 22.04 -20.01 1.76
CA SER A 180 22.95 -20.85 0.97
C SER A 180 22.16 -21.95 0.25
N GLY A 181 21.97 -21.79 -1.07
CA GLY A 181 21.09 -22.64 -1.85
C GLY A 181 19.66 -22.60 -1.31
N ALA A 182 19.14 -23.76 -0.90
CA ALA A 182 17.80 -23.88 -0.29
C ALA A 182 17.78 -23.65 1.24
N TRP A 183 18.96 -23.51 1.88
CA TRP A 183 19.04 -23.40 3.33
C TRP A 183 19.11 -21.96 3.80
N TYR A 184 18.37 -21.68 4.88
CA TYR A 184 18.43 -20.45 5.65
C TYR A 184 19.11 -20.73 6.99
N ALA A 185 20.04 -19.86 7.39
CA ALA A 185 20.76 -19.97 8.66
C ALA A 185 20.87 -18.61 9.35
N TYR A 186 20.75 -18.61 10.68
CA TYR A 186 20.89 -17.43 11.53
C TYR A 186 21.89 -17.75 12.64
N ASN A 187 22.88 -16.90 12.90
CA ASN A 187 23.96 -17.10 13.87
C ASN A 187 24.70 -18.45 13.74
N GLY A 188 24.76 -19.01 12.53
CA GLY A 188 25.38 -20.31 12.25
C GLY A 188 24.44 -21.51 12.34
N ASP A 189 23.26 -21.35 12.94
CA ASP A 189 22.27 -22.40 13.06
C ASP A 189 21.29 -22.41 11.87
N LYS A 190 20.95 -23.61 11.41
CA LYS A 190 19.98 -23.78 10.32
C LYS A 190 18.57 -23.55 10.82
N ILE A 191 17.87 -22.56 10.26
CA ILE A 191 16.49 -22.23 10.62
C ILE A 191 15.44 -22.83 9.66
N GLY A 192 15.85 -23.36 8.51
CA GLY A 192 14.93 -24.06 7.61
C GLY A 192 15.52 -24.38 6.25
N GLN A 193 15.02 -25.45 5.66
CA GLN A 193 15.24 -25.77 4.25
C GLN A 193 14.05 -25.29 3.43
N GLY A 194 14.26 -24.29 2.57
CA GLY A 194 13.22 -23.61 1.83
C GLY A 194 12.57 -22.49 2.65
N ARG A 195 11.99 -21.53 1.92
CA ARG A 195 11.37 -20.31 2.50
C ARG A 195 10.23 -20.64 3.46
N GLU A 196 9.38 -21.59 3.11
CA GLU A 196 8.21 -21.94 3.94
C GLU A 196 8.61 -22.57 5.27
N ASN A 197 9.61 -23.47 5.30
CA ASN A 197 10.08 -24.05 6.55
C ASN A 197 10.77 -23.00 7.45
N ALA A 198 11.52 -22.07 6.87
CA ALA A 198 12.12 -20.97 7.62
C ALA A 198 11.05 -20.01 8.19
N LYS A 199 9.95 -19.74 7.46
CA LYS A 199 8.80 -18.98 7.97
C LYS A 199 8.13 -19.68 9.15
N ILE A 200 7.92 -21.00 9.04
CA ILE A 200 7.33 -21.79 10.14
C ILE A 200 8.23 -21.72 11.36
N PHE A 201 9.55 -21.91 11.19
CA PHE A 201 10.52 -21.78 12.27
C PHE A 201 10.41 -20.42 12.98
N LEU A 202 10.40 -19.31 12.23
CA LEU A 202 10.29 -17.96 12.79
C LEU A 202 8.95 -17.73 13.50
N LYS A 203 7.88 -18.37 13.05
CA LYS A 203 6.57 -18.30 13.69
C LYS A 203 6.54 -19.05 15.02
N GLU A 204 7.29 -20.15 15.12
CA GLU A 204 7.41 -20.96 16.35
C GLU A 204 8.43 -20.36 17.33
N HIS A 205 9.43 -19.62 16.84
CA HIS A 205 10.50 -18.99 17.62
C HIS A 205 10.40 -17.47 17.52
N THR A 206 9.42 -16.91 18.23
CA THR A 206 9.10 -15.47 18.18
C THR A 206 10.22 -14.59 18.71
N ASP A 207 11.00 -15.07 19.68
CA ASP A 207 12.20 -14.42 20.21
C ASP A 207 13.27 -14.18 19.14
N ILE A 208 13.56 -15.22 18.35
CA ILE A 208 14.50 -15.13 17.22
C ILE A 208 13.93 -14.21 16.12
N CYS A 209 12.64 -14.33 15.84
CA CYS A 209 11.96 -13.48 14.87
C CYS A 209 12.05 -11.98 15.25
N ASP A 210 11.80 -11.66 16.51
CA ASP A 210 11.87 -10.27 17.00
C ASP A 210 13.32 -9.73 17.03
N GLU A 211 14.30 -10.59 17.32
CA GLU A 211 15.72 -10.22 17.23
C GLU A 211 16.13 -9.89 15.79
N ILE A 212 15.75 -10.74 14.84
CA ILE A 212 16.01 -10.52 13.40
C ILE A 212 15.29 -9.25 12.93
N GLU A 213 14.02 -9.05 13.31
CA GLU A 213 13.26 -7.84 12.99
C GLU A 213 13.98 -6.58 13.49
N LYS A 214 14.47 -6.60 14.73
CA LYS A 214 15.22 -5.48 15.30
C LYS A 214 16.46 -5.17 14.47
N GLN A 215 17.24 -6.17 14.08
CA GLN A 215 18.44 -5.99 13.24
C GLN A 215 18.09 -5.44 11.86
N VAL A 216 17.03 -5.96 11.22
CA VAL A 216 16.52 -5.44 9.94
C VAL A 216 16.13 -3.97 10.06
N ARG A 217 15.39 -3.59 11.12
CA ARG A 217 14.99 -2.21 11.35
C ARG A 217 16.17 -1.27 11.58
N ILE A 218 17.20 -1.73 12.27
CA ILE A 218 18.47 -0.98 12.46
C ILE A 218 19.15 -0.81 11.10
N HIS A 219 19.28 -1.87 10.31
CA HIS A 219 19.90 -1.83 8.99
C HIS A 219 19.23 -0.78 8.06
N TYR A 220 17.89 -0.70 8.09
CA TYR A 220 17.14 0.30 7.32
C TYR A 220 16.97 1.65 8.03
N HIS A 221 17.70 1.91 9.12
CA HIS A 221 17.65 3.15 9.90
C HIS A 221 16.25 3.51 10.44
N LEU A 222 15.42 2.49 10.69
CA LEU A 222 14.09 2.66 11.32
C LEU A 222 14.18 2.63 12.86
N LEU A 223 15.28 2.13 13.40
CA LEU A 223 15.65 2.19 14.82
C LEU A 223 17.06 2.72 14.92
N PRO A 224 17.40 3.46 16.01
CA PRO A 224 18.77 3.87 16.27
C PRO A 224 19.65 2.65 16.54
N ASP A 225 20.88 2.68 16.09
CA ASP A 225 21.91 1.72 16.48
C ASP A 225 22.15 1.82 18.00
N GLU A 226 22.51 0.73 18.65
CA GLU A 226 22.78 0.71 20.10
C GLU A 226 23.92 1.66 20.52
N GLU A 227 24.71 2.15 19.54
CA GLU A 227 25.79 3.13 19.74
C GLU A 227 25.34 4.60 19.57
N GLY A 228 24.06 4.89 19.37
CA GLY A 228 23.51 6.25 19.44
C GLY A 228 23.91 7.22 18.31
N GLN A 229 24.47 6.73 17.20
CA GLN A 229 24.77 7.55 16.02
C GLN A 229 23.71 7.34 14.92
N ALA A 230 22.80 8.29 14.80
CA ALA A 230 21.95 8.40 13.62
C ALA A 230 22.83 8.75 12.41
N LYS A 231 23.21 7.77 11.61
CA LYS A 231 23.82 8.04 10.29
C LYS A 231 22.76 8.56 9.34
N GLU A 232 23.06 9.68 8.68
CA GLU A 232 22.19 10.24 7.64
C GLU A 232 21.88 9.20 6.54
N PRO A 233 20.67 9.22 5.94
CA PRO A 233 20.29 8.26 4.93
C PRO A 233 21.22 8.36 3.72
N VAL A 234 21.86 7.25 3.37
CA VAL A 234 22.70 7.13 2.18
C VAL A 234 21.79 7.34 0.94
N PRO A 235 22.12 8.28 0.03
CA PRO A 235 21.35 8.44 -1.20
C PRO A 235 21.48 7.16 -2.05
N ALA A 236 20.36 6.57 -2.43
CA ALA A 236 20.31 5.42 -3.32
C ALA A 236 21.03 5.78 -4.63
N THR A 237 22.15 5.12 -4.89
CA THR A 237 22.80 5.13 -6.21
C THR A 237 21.90 4.37 -7.18
N GLY A 238 20.97 5.10 -7.82
CA GLY A 238 20.22 4.59 -8.95
C GLY A 238 21.09 4.72 -10.19
N ASP A 239 21.49 3.60 -10.77
CA ASP A 239 21.90 3.54 -12.16
C ASP A 239 20.71 3.99 -13.01
N ALA A 240 20.83 5.18 -13.58
CA ALA A 240 19.94 5.64 -14.63
C ALA A 240 20.32 4.88 -15.91
N PRO A 241 19.39 4.22 -16.62
CA PRO A 241 19.65 3.80 -17.97
C PRO A 241 19.75 5.05 -18.86
N ASP A 242 20.86 5.13 -19.54
CA ASP A 242 21.22 6.07 -20.60
C ASP A 242 20.09 6.16 -21.64
N ALA A 243 19.49 7.33 -21.73
CA ALA A 243 18.56 7.66 -22.80
C ALA A 243 19.33 8.47 -23.85
N SER A 244 20.10 7.76 -24.68
CA SER A 244 20.54 8.23 -25.98
C SER A 244 20.00 7.28 -27.03
N GLU A 245 19.09 7.80 -27.84
CA GLU A 245 18.94 7.67 -29.28
C GLU A 245 17.48 7.77 -29.74
N GLU A 246 17.24 8.84 -30.50
CA GLU A 246 16.22 9.13 -31.51
C GLU A 246 14.73 9.15 -31.13
#